data_95e9e07d4b74a116ded1acf9c513522b
#
_entry.id   95e9e07d4b74a116ded1acf9c513522b
#
_cell.length_a   1.000
_cell.length_b   1.000
_cell.length_c   1.000
_cell.angle_alpha   90.00
_cell.angle_beta   90.00
_cell.angle_gamma   90.00
#
_symmetry.space_group_name_H-M   'P 1'
#
loop_
_entity.id
_entity.type
_entity.pdbx_description
1 polymer ?
#
loop_
_entity_poly.entity_id
_entity_poly.type
_entity_poly.pdbx_seq_one_letter_code
_entity_poly.pdbx_strand_id
1 'polypeptide(L)'
;MTWTKEMPAHPVVAIAGATGAVGSEFLKVLHDVDFPASEVRALASARSAGRKLPFAGCGQVPAGEFVVQEMTPESFEGVDIALFSCGASVSKELRAAVTAAGAVMIDNSSAFRMDEDVPLVVPEVNPGDVSWHNGVIANPNCSTIPMVVALKPLYDLTRIPRVVVSTYQPASGPGAPALAELYAPTAAVLDGKPEDDLTTTAFKHPTQSNH
;
A
#
# COMPACT_ATOMS: atom_id res chain seq x y z
N MET A 1 16.22 13.70 13.33
CA MET A 1 16.40 14.67 12.23
C MET A 1 15.01 15.05 11.75
N THR A 2 14.69 16.33 11.68
CA THR A 2 13.43 16.78 11.09
C THR A 2 13.58 16.79 9.57
N TRP A 3 12.61 16.22 8.86
CA TRP A 3 12.57 16.27 7.39
C TRP A 3 12.41 17.73 6.95
N THR A 4 13.31 18.22 6.10
CA THR A 4 13.35 19.65 5.71
C THR A 4 13.18 19.87 4.20
N LYS A 5 13.00 18.80 3.42
CA LYS A 5 12.81 18.94 1.97
C LYS A 5 11.41 19.48 1.68
N GLU A 6 11.34 20.61 1.01
CA GLU A 6 10.08 21.10 0.42
C GLU A 6 9.64 20.19 -0.72
N MET A 7 8.35 19.87 -0.76
CA MET A 7 7.77 19.08 -1.85
C MET A 7 7.62 19.98 -3.08
N PRO A 8 8.16 19.58 -4.24
CA PRO A 8 7.99 20.37 -5.47
C PRO A 8 6.51 20.39 -5.90
N ALA A 9 6.12 21.44 -6.63
CA ALA A 9 4.75 21.58 -7.16
C ALA A 9 4.37 20.42 -8.12
N HIS A 10 5.35 19.84 -8.77
CA HIS A 10 5.19 18.70 -9.68
C HIS A 10 6.17 17.59 -9.28
N PRO A 11 5.84 16.77 -8.28
CA PRO A 11 6.73 15.74 -7.76
C PRO A 11 6.92 14.57 -8.74
N VAL A 12 8.08 13.93 -8.65
CA VAL A 12 8.32 12.61 -9.23
C VAL A 12 7.78 11.57 -8.26
N VAL A 13 6.87 10.71 -8.75
CA VAL A 13 6.21 9.67 -7.95
C VAL A 13 6.70 8.29 -8.36
N ALA A 14 7.16 7.48 -7.41
CA ALA A 14 7.44 6.07 -7.61
C ALA A 14 6.36 5.20 -6.99
N ILE A 15 5.92 4.16 -7.69
CA ILE A 15 4.98 3.15 -7.19
C ILE A 15 5.73 1.84 -7.00
N ALA A 16 6.09 1.52 -5.77
CA ALA A 16 6.73 0.27 -5.39
C ALA A 16 5.68 -0.83 -5.20
N GLY A 17 5.75 -1.86 -6.04
CA GLY A 17 4.72 -2.90 -6.14
C GLY A 17 3.65 -2.59 -7.20
N ALA A 18 3.99 -1.86 -8.25
CA ALA A 18 3.08 -1.39 -9.29
C ALA A 18 2.27 -2.49 -9.99
N THR A 19 2.76 -3.73 -10.02
CA THR A 19 2.07 -4.88 -10.63
C THR A 19 1.10 -5.59 -9.70
N GLY A 20 1.02 -5.17 -8.43
CA GLY A 20 0.08 -5.69 -7.44
C GLY A 20 -1.30 -5.04 -7.55
N ALA A 21 -2.30 -5.61 -6.86
CA ALA A 21 -3.66 -5.08 -6.84
C ALA A 21 -3.69 -3.61 -6.37
N VAL A 22 -3.01 -3.29 -5.26
CA VAL A 22 -2.94 -1.92 -4.73
C VAL A 22 -2.12 -1.01 -5.65
N GLY A 23 -1.02 -1.52 -6.27
CA GLY A 23 -0.23 -0.74 -7.23
C GLY A 23 -1.05 -0.27 -8.43
N SER A 24 -1.94 -1.13 -8.94
CA SER A 24 -2.88 -0.77 -10.01
C SER A 24 -3.88 0.30 -9.55
N GLU A 25 -4.34 0.24 -8.30
CA GLU A 25 -5.23 1.27 -7.73
C GLU A 25 -4.49 2.60 -7.51
N PHE A 26 -3.21 2.59 -7.14
CA PHE A 26 -2.42 3.82 -7.08
C PHE A 26 -2.39 4.54 -8.43
N LEU A 27 -2.13 3.81 -9.52
CA LEU A 27 -2.14 4.39 -10.88
C LEU A 27 -3.51 5.00 -11.21
N LYS A 28 -4.59 4.29 -10.90
CA LYS A 28 -5.94 4.77 -11.12
C LYS A 28 -6.25 6.02 -10.31
N VAL A 29 -5.94 6.01 -9.00
CA VAL A 29 -6.20 7.16 -8.11
C VAL A 29 -5.39 8.38 -8.53
N LEU A 30 -4.12 8.23 -8.92
CA LEU A 30 -3.33 9.35 -9.44
C LEU A 30 -3.98 10.00 -10.64
N HIS A 31 -4.59 9.21 -11.55
CA HIS A 31 -5.38 9.71 -12.66
C HIS A 31 -6.66 10.38 -12.20
N ASP A 32 -7.46 9.71 -11.36
CA ASP A 32 -8.79 10.16 -10.95
C ASP A 32 -8.75 11.53 -10.23
N VAL A 33 -7.67 11.81 -9.48
CA VAL A 33 -7.46 13.10 -8.80
C VAL A 33 -6.61 14.09 -9.59
N ASP A 34 -6.23 13.75 -10.83
CA ASP A 34 -5.30 14.50 -11.67
C ASP A 34 -4.07 14.97 -10.88
N PHE A 35 -3.41 14.00 -10.20
CA PHE A 35 -2.28 14.30 -9.32
C PHE A 35 -1.18 15.03 -10.11
N PRO A 36 -0.62 16.15 -9.62
CA PRO A 36 0.28 17.01 -10.40
C PRO A 36 1.70 16.44 -10.54
N ALA A 37 1.84 15.15 -10.87
CA ALA A 37 3.13 14.52 -11.06
C ALA A 37 3.83 15.03 -12.32
N SER A 38 5.15 15.21 -12.24
CA SER A 38 6.00 15.44 -13.42
C SER A 38 6.46 14.13 -14.05
N GLU A 39 6.58 13.07 -13.25
CA GLU A 39 6.96 11.73 -13.67
C GLU A 39 6.30 10.69 -12.76
N VAL A 40 5.94 9.53 -13.31
CA VAL A 40 5.50 8.36 -12.54
C VAL A 40 6.37 7.17 -12.92
N ARG A 41 7.02 6.52 -11.94
CA ARG A 41 7.83 5.31 -12.11
C ARG A 41 7.08 4.10 -11.58
N ALA A 42 6.85 3.12 -12.43
CA ALA A 42 6.26 1.83 -12.03
C ALA A 42 7.37 0.84 -11.67
N LEU A 43 7.53 0.56 -10.37
CA LEU A 43 8.59 -0.30 -9.84
C LEU A 43 8.02 -1.62 -9.34
N ALA A 44 8.70 -2.72 -9.63
CA ALA A 44 8.35 -4.05 -9.12
C ALA A 44 9.59 -4.95 -9.00
N SER A 45 9.42 -6.21 -8.57
CA SER A 45 10.51 -7.18 -8.52
C SER A 45 11.06 -7.47 -9.91
N ALA A 46 12.31 -7.96 -9.99
CA ALA A 46 12.96 -8.40 -11.23
C ALA A 46 12.07 -9.31 -12.10
N ARG A 47 11.28 -10.19 -11.46
CA ARG A 47 10.33 -11.10 -12.16
C ARG A 47 9.27 -10.35 -12.96
N SER A 48 8.91 -9.12 -12.56
CA SER A 48 7.88 -8.32 -13.18
C SER A 48 8.44 -7.18 -14.05
N ALA A 49 9.74 -6.97 -14.03
CA ALA A 49 10.41 -5.97 -14.88
C ALA A 49 10.14 -6.26 -16.36
N GLY A 50 9.99 -5.20 -17.15
CA GLY A 50 9.66 -5.28 -18.57
C GLY A 50 8.15 -5.45 -18.87
N ARG A 51 7.30 -5.75 -17.88
CA ARG A 51 5.85 -5.75 -18.09
C ARG A 51 5.36 -4.35 -18.42
N LYS A 52 4.32 -4.29 -19.23
CA LYS A 52 3.65 -3.03 -19.57
C LYS A 52 2.37 -2.89 -18.75
N LEU A 53 2.18 -1.72 -18.19
CA LEU A 53 0.97 -1.33 -17.46
C LEU A 53 0.32 -0.14 -18.16
N PRO A 54 -0.98 -0.22 -18.47
CA PRO A 54 -1.69 0.94 -19.01
C PRO A 54 -1.82 2.02 -17.94
N PHE A 55 -1.70 3.28 -18.38
CA PHE A 55 -1.90 4.44 -17.52
C PHE A 55 -2.70 5.51 -18.27
N ALA A 56 -3.71 6.07 -17.60
CA ALA A 56 -4.58 7.06 -18.22
C ALA A 56 -4.01 8.50 -18.19
N GLY A 57 -2.85 8.70 -17.55
CA GLY A 57 -2.19 10.00 -17.42
C GLY A 57 -2.63 10.75 -16.16
N CYS A 58 -1.77 11.66 -15.66
CA CYS A 58 -2.09 12.64 -14.62
C CYS A 58 -1.06 13.77 -14.63
N GLY A 59 -1.45 14.98 -14.25
CA GLY A 59 -0.55 16.13 -14.21
C GLY A 59 0.20 16.33 -15.52
N GLN A 60 1.54 16.22 -15.50
CA GLN A 60 2.37 16.36 -16.69
C GLN A 60 2.68 15.01 -17.37
N VAL A 61 2.20 13.90 -16.81
CA VAL A 61 2.46 12.54 -17.31
C VAL A 61 1.35 12.15 -18.30
N PRO A 62 1.65 11.96 -19.59
CA PRO A 62 0.64 11.63 -20.59
C PRO A 62 0.08 10.21 -20.40
N ALA A 63 -1.12 9.99 -20.93
CA ALA A 63 -1.66 8.65 -21.06
C ALA A 63 -0.76 7.77 -21.96
N GLY A 64 -0.63 6.49 -21.61
CA GLY A 64 0.21 5.56 -22.37
C GLY A 64 0.42 4.24 -21.65
N GLU A 65 1.55 3.58 -21.96
CA GLU A 65 1.99 2.37 -21.30
C GLU A 65 3.28 2.64 -20.52
N PHE A 66 3.29 2.27 -19.23
CA PHE A 66 4.52 2.23 -18.45
C PHE A 66 5.21 0.89 -18.60
N VAL A 67 6.51 0.93 -18.87
CA VAL A 67 7.36 -0.25 -18.73
C VAL A 67 7.76 -0.36 -17.25
N VAL A 68 7.37 -1.43 -16.60
CA VAL A 68 7.73 -1.71 -15.21
C VAL A 68 9.25 -1.87 -15.11
N GLN A 69 9.86 -1.11 -14.22
CA GLN A 69 11.28 -1.19 -13.91
C GLN A 69 11.54 -2.12 -12.73
N GLU A 70 12.71 -2.72 -12.68
CA GLU A 70 13.15 -3.43 -11.48
C GLU A 70 13.32 -2.44 -10.33
N MET A 71 12.78 -2.80 -9.17
CA MET A 71 12.91 -2.02 -7.96
C MET A 71 14.24 -2.30 -7.28
N THR A 72 15.16 -1.35 -7.38
CA THR A 72 16.48 -1.36 -6.73
C THR A 72 16.63 -0.08 -5.88
N PRO A 73 17.63 0.02 -4.98
CA PRO A 73 17.92 1.26 -4.27
C PRO A 73 18.07 2.48 -5.18
N GLU A 74 18.71 2.32 -6.33
CA GLU A 74 19.00 3.39 -7.30
C GLU A 74 17.74 3.86 -8.03
N SER A 75 16.70 3.04 -8.12
CA SER A 75 15.45 3.41 -8.79
C SER A 75 14.69 4.54 -8.10
N PHE A 76 15.09 4.89 -6.86
CA PHE A 76 14.52 6.01 -6.10
C PHE A 76 15.31 7.33 -6.24
N GLU A 77 16.41 7.35 -6.98
CA GLU A 77 17.14 8.59 -7.25
C GLU A 77 16.25 9.62 -7.97
N GLY A 78 16.17 10.84 -7.41
CA GLY A 78 15.33 11.91 -7.96
C GLY A 78 13.82 11.72 -7.73
N VAL A 79 13.39 10.70 -6.98
CA VAL A 79 12.00 10.54 -6.55
C VAL A 79 11.70 11.49 -5.41
N ASP A 80 10.50 12.06 -5.39
CA ASP A 80 10.00 12.91 -4.31
C ASP A 80 9.02 12.14 -3.40
N ILE A 81 8.15 11.33 -3.99
CA ILE A 81 7.16 10.53 -3.28
C ILE A 81 7.27 9.07 -3.73
N ALA A 82 7.40 8.15 -2.77
CA ALA A 82 7.42 6.72 -3.03
C ALA A 82 6.24 6.02 -2.36
N LEU A 83 5.26 5.57 -3.15
CA LEU A 83 4.08 4.83 -2.68
C LEU A 83 4.42 3.34 -2.61
N PHE A 84 4.43 2.77 -1.41
CA PHE A 84 4.84 1.39 -1.17
C PHE A 84 3.65 0.46 -0.91
N SER A 85 3.56 -0.62 -1.69
CA SER A 85 2.64 -1.74 -1.46
C SER A 85 3.26 -3.07 -1.94
N CYS A 86 4.44 -3.39 -1.42
CA CYS A 86 5.23 -4.56 -1.79
C CYS A 86 5.53 -5.52 -0.62
N GLY A 87 4.86 -5.31 0.52
CA GLY A 87 5.00 -6.12 1.73
C GLY A 87 6.04 -5.58 2.71
N ALA A 88 5.88 -5.94 4.00
CA ALA A 88 6.63 -5.35 5.10
C ALA A 88 8.14 -5.60 5.04
N SER A 89 8.59 -6.76 4.56
CA SER A 89 10.02 -7.08 4.45
C SER A 89 10.72 -6.17 3.45
N VAL A 90 10.14 -5.99 2.26
CA VAL A 90 10.68 -5.12 1.21
C VAL A 90 10.65 -3.66 1.65
N SER A 91 9.56 -3.23 2.30
CA SER A 91 9.47 -1.87 2.84
C SER A 91 10.59 -1.58 3.85
N LYS A 92 10.88 -2.52 4.76
CA LYS A 92 11.98 -2.37 5.73
C LYS A 92 13.36 -2.34 5.06
N GLU A 93 13.58 -3.20 4.08
CA GLU A 93 14.84 -3.28 3.32
C GLU A 93 15.15 -1.96 2.59
N LEU A 94 14.13 -1.36 1.96
CA LEU A 94 14.32 -0.19 1.11
C LEU A 94 14.17 1.16 1.85
N ARG A 95 13.69 1.18 3.11
CA ARG A 95 13.51 2.42 3.89
C ARG A 95 14.72 3.35 3.80
N ALA A 96 15.92 2.80 4.08
CA ALA A 96 17.14 3.60 4.13
C ALA A 96 17.50 4.20 2.76
N ALA A 97 17.35 3.42 1.68
CA ALA A 97 17.66 3.88 0.33
C ALA A 97 16.68 4.97 -0.12
N VAL A 98 15.37 4.78 0.10
CA VAL A 98 14.32 5.74 -0.25
C VAL A 98 14.53 7.07 0.47
N THR A 99 14.74 7.03 1.79
CA THR A 99 14.94 8.25 2.58
C THR A 99 16.28 8.94 2.29
N ALA A 100 17.34 8.18 2.01
CA ALA A 100 18.63 8.73 1.59
C ALA A 100 18.56 9.41 0.20
N ALA A 101 17.73 8.90 -0.72
CA ALA A 101 17.45 9.54 -1.99
C ALA A 101 16.63 10.85 -1.86
N GLY A 102 16.15 11.16 -0.65
CA GLY A 102 15.33 12.33 -0.37
C GLY A 102 13.87 12.17 -0.75
N ALA A 103 13.39 10.95 -0.95
CA ALA A 103 11.98 10.66 -1.18
C ALA A 103 11.22 10.47 0.14
N VAL A 104 9.95 10.91 0.18
CA VAL A 104 9.02 10.55 1.24
C VAL A 104 8.40 9.20 0.92
N MET A 105 8.64 8.21 1.77
CA MET A 105 8.05 6.88 1.67
C MET A 105 6.68 6.86 2.32
N ILE A 106 5.62 6.58 1.56
CA ILE A 106 4.27 6.35 2.07
C ILE A 106 4.00 4.85 2.00
N ASP A 107 4.04 4.19 3.16
CA ASP A 107 4.02 2.73 3.24
C ASP A 107 2.63 2.18 3.60
N ASN A 108 2.06 1.37 2.72
CA ASN A 108 0.79 0.69 2.93
C ASN A 108 0.93 -0.67 3.63
N SER A 109 2.16 -1.11 3.93
CA SER A 109 2.40 -2.36 4.66
C SER A 109 2.25 -2.17 6.18
N SER A 110 2.45 -3.24 6.92
CA SER A 110 2.49 -3.17 8.39
C SER A 110 3.87 -2.85 8.95
N ALA A 111 4.86 -2.55 8.10
CA ALA A 111 6.27 -2.48 8.47
C ALA A 111 6.56 -1.48 9.59
N PHE A 112 5.94 -0.30 9.51
CA PHE A 112 6.29 0.87 10.33
C PHE A 112 5.15 1.39 11.19
N ARG A 113 3.99 0.72 11.20
CA ARG A 113 2.79 1.22 11.91
C ARG A 113 2.96 1.39 13.41
N MET A 114 3.92 0.69 14.01
CA MET A 114 4.20 0.72 15.44
C MET A 114 5.53 1.41 15.79
N ASP A 115 6.20 1.99 14.78
CA ASP A 115 7.45 2.70 14.99
C ASP A 115 7.15 4.10 15.54
N GLU A 116 7.75 4.47 16.66
CA GLU A 116 7.51 5.76 17.34
C GLU A 116 7.96 6.98 16.52
N ASP A 117 8.91 6.78 15.60
CA ASP A 117 9.44 7.81 14.71
C ASP A 117 8.72 7.91 13.36
N VAL A 118 7.61 7.16 13.18
CA VAL A 118 6.83 7.13 11.94
C VAL A 118 5.36 7.48 12.22
N PRO A 119 4.83 8.57 11.66
CA PRO A 119 3.42 8.89 11.82
C PRO A 119 2.53 7.86 11.11
N LEU A 120 1.50 7.41 11.82
CA LEU A 120 0.42 6.58 11.29
C LEU A 120 -0.75 7.49 10.93
N VAL A 121 -0.97 7.73 9.63
CA VAL A 121 -1.83 8.83 9.17
C VAL A 121 -3.06 8.33 8.43
N VAL A 122 -4.21 8.89 8.78
CA VAL A 122 -5.44 8.93 7.98
C VAL A 122 -5.75 10.41 7.75
N PRO A 123 -5.64 10.93 6.51
CA PRO A 123 -5.76 12.37 6.24
C PRO A 123 -7.04 13.02 6.76
N GLU A 124 -8.16 12.30 6.74
CA GLU A 124 -9.46 12.77 7.24
C GLU A 124 -9.55 12.80 8.78
N VAL A 125 -8.59 12.18 9.48
CA VAL A 125 -8.61 12.03 10.94
C VAL A 125 -7.52 12.84 11.62
N ASN A 126 -6.28 12.68 11.15
CA ASN A 126 -5.09 13.28 11.76
C ASN A 126 -4.09 13.84 10.73
N PRO A 127 -4.51 14.72 9.79
CA PRO A 127 -3.64 15.25 8.74
C PRO A 127 -2.42 16.00 9.29
N GLY A 128 -2.53 16.60 10.47
CA GLY A 128 -1.43 17.31 11.12
C GLY A 128 -0.23 16.45 11.45
N ASP A 129 -0.42 15.15 11.64
CA ASP A 129 0.66 14.22 11.98
C ASP A 129 1.66 14.01 10.84
N VAL A 130 1.30 14.37 9.60
CA VAL A 130 2.25 14.41 8.48
C VAL A 130 3.44 15.32 8.78
N SER A 131 3.24 16.40 9.55
CA SER A 131 4.26 17.42 9.79
C SER A 131 5.52 16.92 10.52
N TRP A 132 5.45 15.80 11.24
CA TRP A 132 6.58 15.28 12.00
C TRP A 132 7.22 14.01 11.41
N HIS A 133 6.86 13.63 10.17
CA HIS A 133 7.49 12.49 9.51
C HIS A 133 9.00 12.70 9.33
N ASN A 134 9.76 11.63 9.46
CA ASN A 134 11.21 11.58 9.21
C ASN A 134 11.52 10.85 7.90
N GLY A 135 10.79 11.19 6.84
CA GLY A 135 10.90 10.57 5.52
C GLY A 135 10.03 9.32 5.32
N VAL A 136 9.31 8.85 6.35
CA VAL A 136 8.37 7.73 6.24
C VAL A 136 7.03 8.12 6.85
N ILE A 137 5.94 7.77 6.18
CA ILE A 137 4.56 7.88 6.64
C ILE A 137 3.93 6.50 6.51
N ALA A 138 3.36 5.97 7.60
CA ALA A 138 2.66 4.70 7.58
C ALA A 138 1.16 4.90 7.32
N ASN A 139 0.62 4.05 6.45
CA ASN A 139 -0.81 3.95 6.20
C ASN A 139 -1.42 2.83 7.06
N PRO A 140 -2.55 3.06 7.77
CA PRO A 140 -3.17 2.04 8.61
C PRO A 140 -3.71 0.83 7.84
N ASN A 141 -4.22 -0.14 8.58
CA ASN A 141 -4.88 -1.30 8.00
C ASN A 141 -6.16 -0.86 7.23
N CYS A 142 -6.44 -1.56 6.13
CA CYS A 142 -7.53 -1.25 5.21
C CYS A 142 -8.93 -1.23 5.85
N SER A 143 -9.19 -2.02 6.89
CA SER A 143 -10.46 -1.96 7.63
C SER A 143 -10.45 -0.92 8.75
N THR A 144 -9.28 -0.52 9.24
CA THR A 144 -9.15 0.54 10.25
C THR A 144 -9.48 1.91 9.67
N ILE A 145 -9.04 2.21 8.45
CA ILE A 145 -9.23 3.51 7.81
C ILE A 145 -10.72 3.91 7.74
N PRO A 146 -11.62 3.14 7.10
CA PRO A 146 -13.03 3.53 7.03
C PRO A 146 -13.71 3.58 8.41
N MET A 147 -13.28 2.73 9.34
CA MET A 147 -13.79 2.77 10.71
C MET A 147 -13.47 4.10 11.39
N VAL A 148 -12.21 4.54 11.38
CA VAL A 148 -11.82 5.78 12.07
C VAL A 148 -12.33 7.02 11.36
N VAL A 149 -12.45 7.01 10.04
CA VAL A 149 -13.08 8.09 9.27
C VAL A 149 -14.56 8.23 9.66
N ALA A 150 -15.29 7.13 9.78
CA ALA A 150 -16.69 7.16 10.20
C ALA A 150 -16.87 7.56 11.67
N LEU A 151 -15.94 7.20 12.55
CA LEU A 151 -16.00 7.52 13.98
C LEU A 151 -15.52 8.94 14.29
N LYS A 152 -14.67 9.55 13.46
CA LYS A 152 -14.07 10.87 13.73
C LYS A 152 -15.10 11.96 14.02
N PRO A 153 -16.16 12.16 13.20
CA PRO A 153 -17.18 13.16 13.49
C PRO A 153 -17.91 12.93 14.82
N LEU A 154 -18.13 11.67 15.18
CA LEU A 154 -18.76 11.32 16.46
C LEU A 154 -17.82 11.59 17.63
N TYR A 155 -16.52 11.27 17.46
CA TYR A 155 -15.50 11.53 18.47
C TYR A 155 -15.30 13.01 18.75
N ASP A 156 -15.45 13.86 17.74
CA ASP A 156 -15.36 15.33 17.86
C ASP A 156 -16.55 15.92 18.63
N LEU A 157 -17.71 15.27 18.57
CA LEU A 157 -18.89 15.68 19.31
C LEU A 157 -18.92 15.15 20.75
N THR A 158 -18.40 13.94 20.96
CA THR A 158 -18.41 13.29 22.26
C THR A 158 -17.28 12.27 22.34
N ARG A 159 -16.66 12.17 23.53
CA ARG A 159 -15.62 11.17 23.73
C ARG A 159 -16.19 9.75 23.59
N ILE A 160 -15.52 8.93 22.76
CA ILE A 160 -15.81 7.51 22.62
C ILE A 160 -14.84 6.72 23.52
N PRO A 161 -15.27 6.19 24.68
CA PRO A 161 -14.37 5.53 25.62
C PRO A 161 -13.99 4.11 25.19
N ARG A 162 -14.76 3.49 24.31
CA ARG A 162 -14.55 2.11 23.86
C ARG A 162 -15.21 1.86 22.52
N VAL A 163 -14.50 1.13 21.65
CA VAL A 163 -15.03 0.60 20.39
C VAL A 163 -14.92 -0.93 20.43
N VAL A 164 -15.99 -1.62 20.10
CA VAL A 164 -16.01 -3.07 19.84
C VAL A 164 -16.38 -3.27 18.39
N VAL A 165 -15.52 -3.96 17.64
CA VAL A 165 -15.67 -4.11 16.19
C VAL A 165 -15.40 -5.55 15.75
N SER A 166 -16.20 -6.04 14.82
CA SER A 166 -15.95 -7.25 14.06
C SER A 166 -15.78 -6.89 12.59
N THR A 167 -14.74 -7.43 11.95
CA THR A 167 -14.42 -7.10 10.55
C THR A 167 -14.45 -8.34 9.68
N TYR A 168 -14.93 -8.15 8.44
CA TYR A 168 -14.82 -9.11 7.36
C TYR A 168 -13.82 -8.55 6.35
N GLN A 169 -12.67 -9.23 6.20
CA GLN A 169 -11.60 -8.75 5.33
C GLN A 169 -11.49 -9.64 4.10
N PRO A 170 -11.34 -9.06 2.89
CA PRO A 170 -11.18 -9.84 1.67
C PRO A 170 -9.86 -10.61 1.67
N ALA A 171 -9.88 -11.81 1.12
CA ALA A 171 -8.70 -12.65 0.96
C ALA A 171 -7.62 -12.02 0.06
N SER A 172 -7.97 -10.99 -0.71
CA SER A 172 -7.02 -10.22 -1.53
C SER A 172 -6.08 -9.33 -0.71
N GLY A 173 -6.43 -9.01 0.55
CA GLY A 173 -5.61 -8.14 1.40
C GLY A 173 -4.18 -8.62 1.60
N PRO A 174 -3.91 -9.91 1.92
CA PRO A 174 -2.56 -10.48 1.97
C PRO A 174 -1.92 -10.72 0.60
N GLY A 175 -2.60 -10.42 -0.49
CA GLY A 175 -2.07 -10.49 -1.86
C GLY A 175 -2.38 -11.78 -2.63
N ALA A 176 -1.73 -11.93 -3.79
CA ALA A 176 -1.98 -13.04 -4.72
C ALA A 176 -1.83 -14.45 -4.12
N PRO A 177 -0.88 -14.73 -3.21
CA PRO A 177 -0.80 -16.04 -2.56
C PRO A 177 -2.06 -16.40 -1.78
N ALA A 178 -2.65 -15.45 -1.07
CA ALA A 178 -3.86 -15.69 -0.29
C ALA A 178 -5.08 -15.92 -1.18
N LEU A 179 -5.18 -15.23 -2.30
CA LEU A 179 -6.21 -15.49 -3.31
C LEU A 179 -6.09 -16.90 -3.89
N ALA A 180 -4.88 -17.30 -4.26
CA ALA A 180 -4.62 -18.65 -4.76
C ALA A 180 -4.99 -19.72 -3.72
N GLU A 181 -4.65 -19.46 -2.45
CA GLU A 181 -5.02 -20.34 -1.32
C GLU A 181 -6.53 -20.36 -1.05
N LEU A 182 -7.27 -19.28 -1.34
CA LEU A 182 -8.73 -19.30 -1.26
C LEU A 182 -9.35 -20.18 -2.36
N TYR A 183 -8.87 -20.02 -3.61
CA TYR A 183 -9.46 -20.72 -4.75
C TYR A 183 -9.11 -22.23 -4.77
N ALA A 184 -7.86 -22.61 -4.51
CA ALA A 184 -7.41 -23.99 -4.61
C ALA A 184 -8.09 -24.93 -3.60
N PRO A 185 -8.16 -24.61 -2.28
CA PRO A 185 -8.94 -25.38 -1.34
C PRO A 185 -10.43 -25.42 -1.67
N THR A 186 -11.03 -24.29 -2.05
CA THR A 186 -12.44 -24.26 -2.43
C THR A 186 -12.74 -25.23 -3.59
N ALA A 187 -11.93 -25.21 -4.63
CA ALA A 187 -12.06 -26.14 -5.74
C ALA A 187 -11.88 -27.61 -5.27
N ALA A 188 -10.90 -27.87 -4.41
CA ALA A 188 -10.64 -29.20 -3.90
C ALA A 188 -11.82 -29.78 -3.08
N VAL A 189 -12.46 -28.93 -2.24
CA VAL A 189 -13.67 -29.32 -1.50
C VAL A 189 -14.84 -29.62 -2.46
N LEU A 190 -15.04 -28.77 -3.46
CA LEU A 190 -16.07 -28.99 -4.48
C LEU A 190 -15.84 -30.28 -5.29
N ASP A 191 -14.58 -30.69 -5.47
CA ASP A 191 -14.17 -31.93 -6.10
C ASP A 191 -14.22 -33.14 -5.13
N GLY A 192 -14.69 -32.97 -3.89
CA GLY A 192 -14.91 -34.02 -2.91
C GLY A 192 -13.66 -34.42 -2.11
N LYS A 193 -12.61 -33.61 -2.08
CA LYS A 193 -11.45 -33.84 -1.21
C LYS A 193 -11.78 -33.53 0.25
N PRO A 194 -11.29 -34.32 1.22
CA PRO A 194 -11.46 -34.02 2.63
C PRO A 194 -10.81 -32.69 3.02
N GLU A 195 -11.45 -31.92 3.90
CA GLU A 195 -10.92 -30.64 4.41
C GLU A 195 -9.58 -30.82 5.14
N ASP A 196 -9.37 -31.95 5.81
CA ASP A 196 -8.15 -32.25 6.56
C ASP A 196 -6.90 -32.38 5.67
N ASP A 197 -7.08 -32.59 4.37
CA ASP A 197 -5.97 -32.68 3.39
C ASP A 197 -5.57 -31.28 2.84
N LEU A 198 -6.23 -30.21 3.27
CA LEU A 198 -5.96 -28.86 2.79
C LEU A 198 -4.84 -28.21 3.60
N THR A 199 -3.81 -27.77 2.91
CA THR A 199 -2.70 -27.01 3.51
C THR A 199 -2.91 -25.52 3.32
N THR A 200 -2.68 -24.74 4.37
CA THR A 200 -2.73 -23.28 4.35
C THR A 200 -1.36 -22.69 4.66
N THR A 201 -0.96 -21.65 3.93
CA THR A 201 0.31 -20.93 4.10
C THR A 201 0.12 -19.44 4.31
N ALA A 202 -0.86 -18.84 3.65
CA ALA A 202 -1.18 -17.43 3.75
C ALA A 202 -2.18 -17.15 4.87
N PHE A 203 -3.05 -18.10 5.19
CA PHE A 203 -4.00 -18.02 6.29
C PHE A 203 -3.57 -18.91 7.45
N LYS A 204 -3.72 -18.39 8.66
CA LYS A 204 -3.33 -19.12 9.89
C LYS A 204 -4.18 -20.37 10.14
N HIS A 205 -5.38 -20.40 9.60
CA HIS A 205 -6.31 -21.51 9.64
C HIS A 205 -6.85 -21.77 8.24
N PRO A 206 -7.23 -23.03 7.90
CA PRO A 206 -7.95 -23.28 6.65
C PRO A 206 -9.09 -22.29 6.51
N THR A 207 -9.24 -21.70 5.32
CA THR A 207 -10.41 -20.87 5.02
C THR A 207 -11.62 -21.79 5.05
N GLN A 208 -12.17 -22.00 6.22
CA GLN A 208 -13.49 -22.57 6.35
C GLN A 208 -14.44 -21.57 5.70
N SER A 209 -15.10 -22.00 4.63
CA SER A 209 -16.34 -21.38 4.20
C SER A 209 -17.28 -21.44 5.41
N ASN A 210 -17.36 -20.37 6.18
CA ASN A 210 -18.39 -20.27 7.19
C ASN A 210 -19.72 -20.25 6.43
N HIS A 211 -20.44 -21.33 6.57
CA HIS A 211 -21.79 -21.55 6.08
C HIS A 211 -22.76 -20.58 6.76
#